data_f6ed0a181ed3e320401e788768da2d11
#
_entry.id   f6ed0a181ed3e320401e788768da2d11
#
_cell.length_a   1.000
_cell.length_b   1.000
_cell.length_c   1.000
_cell.angle_alpha   90.00
_cell.angle_beta   90.00
_cell.angle_gamma   90.00
#
_symmetry.space_group_name_H-M   'P 1'
#
loop_
_entity.id
_entity.type
_entity.pdbx_description
1 polymer ?
#
loop_
_entity_poly.entity_id
_entity_poly.type
_entity_poly.pdbx_seq_one_letter_code
_entity_poly.pdbx_strand_id
1 'polypeptide(L)'
;MDMRVLGAAAVLAFAIVACSPSNQEQPAAGASAPTDTLTTPDRRLLAAARIALPPAGLTPESLPDPSSIGARLEVQYCVQCHALPAPAMHSAVDWPIVLRRMWVRIDMMHGELGVQSPPAPARLQLTRYLTSHALPVGSRLPAGPAAELFAATCSRCHAIPDPRAHAAADWPGVVLRMEQNMVRMRVSVPSREQSQQIMAYLDGASRRR
;
A
#
# COMPACT_ATOMS: atom_id res chain seq x y z
N MET A 1 -16.74 -56.28 -61.35
CA MET A 1 -16.42 -55.08 -62.12
C MET A 1 -15.38 -54.28 -61.36
N ASP A 2 -14.16 -54.43 -61.91
CA ASP A 2 -12.96 -53.79 -61.32
C ASP A 2 -12.93 -52.24 -61.50
N MET A 3 -12.45 -51.60 -60.51
CA MET A 3 -11.83 -50.28 -60.80
C MET A 3 -10.79 -49.95 -59.72
N ARG A 4 -9.55 -50.23 -60.07
CA ARG A 4 -8.34 -49.84 -59.36
C ARG A 4 -8.14 -48.32 -59.52
N VAL A 5 -7.96 -47.62 -58.42
CA VAL A 5 -7.46 -46.22 -58.45
C VAL A 5 -6.15 -46.17 -57.68
N LEU A 6 -5.09 -45.88 -58.40
CA LEU A 6 -3.75 -45.60 -57.88
C LEU A 6 -3.72 -44.27 -57.16
N GLY A 7 -3.38 -44.25 -55.90
CA GLY A 7 -3.09 -43.03 -55.11
C GLY A 7 -1.59 -42.77 -55.05
N ALA A 8 -1.18 -41.66 -55.62
CA ALA A 8 0.18 -41.16 -55.60
C ALA A 8 0.56 -40.68 -54.16
N ALA A 9 1.63 -41.21 -53.62
CA ALA A 9 2.23 -40.79 -52.36
C ALA A 9 3.05 -39.51 -52.61
N ALA A 10 2.60 -38.37 -52.09
CA ALA A 10 3.37 -37.14 -52.05
C ALA A 10 4.24 -37.15 -50.78
N VAL A 11 5.54 -37.25 -50.94
CA VAL A 11 6.54 -37.13 -49.91
C VAL A 11 6.73 -35.65 -49.61
N LEU A 12 6.20 -35.14 -48.49
CA LEU A 12 6.51 -33.78 -47.99
C LEU A 12 7.82 -33.86 -47.21
N ALA A 13 8.88 -33.26 -47.80
CA ALA A 13 10.13 -33.00 -47.11
C ALA A 13 9.94 -31.85 -46.10
N PHE A 14 9.91 -32.17 -44.80
CA PHE A 14 9.98 -31.16 -43.75
C PHE A 14 11.43 -30.68 -43.64
N ALA A 15 11.66 -29.42 -44.04
CA ALA A 15 12.90 -28.72 -43.76
C ALA A 15 12.90 -28.31 -42.27
N ILE A 16 13.75 -28.94 -41.49
CA ILE A 16 14.03 -28.57 -40.10
C ILE A 16 14.87 -27.31 -40.14
N VAL A 17 14.26 -26.14 -39.92
CA VAL A 17 14.97 -24.91 -39.65
C VAL A 17 15.51 -24.99 -38.21
N ALA A 18 16.82 -25.22 -38.10
CA ALA A 18 17.53 -25.15 -36.84
C ALA A 18 17.54 -23.69 -36.36
N CYS A 19 16.69 -23.35 -35.41
CA CYS A 19 16.79 -22.10 -34.66
C CYS A 19 18.06 -22.18 -33.79
N SER A 20 19.09 -21.45 -34.17
CA SER A 20 20.22 -21.18 -33.29
C SER A 20 19.72 -20.40 -32.07
N PRO A 21 20.15 -20.76 -30.84
CA PRO A 21 19.82 -19.96 -29.69
C PRO A 21 20.52 -18.60 -29.83
N SER A 22 19.71 -17.54 -30.00
CA SER A 22 20.18 -16.20 -29.91
C SER A 22 20.78 -16.01 -28.50
N ASN A 23 22.05 -15.65 -28.48
CA ASN A 23 22.76 -15.21 -27.29
C ASN A 23 21.95 -14.06 -26.66
N GLN A 24 21.13 -14.35 -25.65
CA GLN A 24 20.59 -13.33 -24.78
C GLN A 24 21.76 -12.82 -23.98
N GLU A 25 22.26 -11.65 -24.36
CA GLU A 25 23.16 -10.86 -23.53
C GLU A 25 22.48 -10.69 -22.17
N GLN A 26 23.01 -11.44 -21.21
CA GLN A 26 22.71 -11.27 -19.80
C GLN A 26 23.06 -9.80 -19.47
N PRO A 27 22.09 -8.98 -18.98
CA PRO A 27 22.43 -7.62 -18.59
C PRO A 27 23.52 -7.70 -17.51
N ALA A 28 24.61 -6.99 -17.77
CA ALA A 28 25.77 -6.92 -16.90
C ALA A 28 25.31 -6.68 -15.44
N ALA A 29 25.66 -7.61 -14.57
CA ALA A 29 25.55 -7.46 -13.12
C ALA A 29 26.49 -6.31 -12.70
N GLY A 30 25.96 -5.09 -12.60
CA GLY A 30 26.76 -3.91 -12.28
C GLY A 30 26.05 -2.58 -12.41
N ALA A 31 24.79 -2.56 -12.87
CA ALA A 31 24.00 -1.33 -12.78
C ALA A 31 23.65 -1.08 -11.32
N SER A 32 24.41 -0.23 -10.65
CA SER A 32 24.03 0.34 -9.35
C SER A 32 22.59 0.82 -9.48
N ALA A 33 21.70 0.35 -8.62
CA ALA A 33 20.33 0.82 -8.60
C ALA A 33 20.35 2.36 -8.56
N PRO A 34 19.55 3.05 -9.38
CA PRO A 34 19.58 4.50 -9.41
C PRO A 34 19.38 5.00 -7.99
N THR A 35 20.31 5.82 -7.52
CA THR A 35 20.25 6.43 -6.20
C THR A 35 18.91 7.16 -6.13
N ASP A 36 18.05 6.76 -5.21
CA ASP A 36 16.71 7.34 -5.05
C ASP A 36 16.86 8.81 -4.64
N THR A 37 16.89 9.70 -5.63
CA THR A 37 17.06 11.15 -5.46
C THR A 37 15.75 11.86 -5.11
N LEU A 38 14.64 11.11 -4.99
CA LEU A 38 13.33 11.69 -4.71
C LEU A 38 13.29 12.31 -3.32
N THR A 39 12.78 13.52 -3.24
CA THR A 39 12.49 14.18 -1.97
C THR A 39 11.33 13.49 -1.24
N THR A 40 11.19 13.73 0.05
CA THR A 40 10.03 13.22 0.82
C THR A 40 8.68 13.67 0.23
N PRO A 41 8.49 14.94 -0.20
CA PRO A 41 7.28 15.34 -0.93
C PRO A 41 7.04 14.54 -2.21
N ASP A 42 8.06 14.31 -3.03
CA ASP A 42 7.93 13.55 -4.28
C ASP A 42 7.51 12.10 -4.02
N ARG A 43 8.09 11.46 -3.00
CA ARG A 43 7.67 10.11 -2.57
C ARG A 43 6.22 10.07 -2.12
N ARG A 44 5.76 11.09 -1.38
CA ARG A 44 4.35 11.20 -0.99
C ARG A 44 3.43 11.40 -2.20
N LEU A 45 3.83 12.21 -3.17
CA LEU A 45 3.08 12.39 -4.41
C LEU A 45 3.01 11.08 -5.21
N LEU A 46 4.11 10.36 -5.34
CA LEU A 46 4.12 9.05 -6.02
C LEU A 46 3.27 8.02 -5.28
N ALA A 47 3.37 7.97 -3.95
CA ALA A 47 2.52 7.09 -3.14
C ALA A 47 1.03 7.44 -3.30
N ALA A 48 0.70 8.74 -3.34
CA ALA A 48 -0.66 9.20 -3.57
C ALA A 48 -1.16 8.92 -5.00
N ALA A 49 -0.28 8.90 -5.98
CA ALA A 49 -0.61 8.57 -7.37
C ALA A 49 -0.84 7.07 -7.59
N ARG A 50 -0.31 6.20 -6.73
CA ARG A 50 -0.53 4.76 -6.77
C ARG A 50 -1.81 4.42 -6.01
N ILE A 51 -2.60 3.50 -6.56
CA ILE A 51 -3.78 2.98 -5.85
C ILE A 51 -3.29 1.99 -4.80
N ALA A 52 -3.13 2.46 -3.56
CA ALA A 52 -2.91 1.59 -2.42
C ALA A 52 -4.27 1.22 -1.83
N LEU A 53 -4.68 -0.02 -2.00
CA LEU A 53 -5.89 -0.54 -1.36
C LEU A 53 -5.57 -0.92 0.09
N PRO A 54 -6.52 -0.74 1.02
CA PRO A 54 -6.38 -1.24 2.38
C PRO A 54 -6.11 -2.76 2.37
N PRO A 55 -5.24 -3.27 3.26
CA PRO A 55 -5.06 -4.70 3.41
C PRO A 55 -6.35 -5.36 3.91
N ALA A 56 -6.64 -6.56 3.42
CA ALA A 56 -7.73 -7.36 3.96
C ALA A 56 -7.46 -7.76 5.43
N GLY A 57 -8.52 -8.05 6.19
CA GLY A 57 -8.42 -8.61 7.54
C GLY A 57 -8.89 -7.70 8.66
N LEU A 58 -9.16 -6.42 8.41
CA LEU A 58 -9.86 -5.58 9.37
C LEU A 58 -11.36 -5.90 9.33
N THR A 59 -11.95 -6.13 10.51
CA THR A 59 -13.39 -6.36 10.65
C THR A 59 -14.08 -5.16 11.30
N PRO A 60 -15.40 -5.00 11.12
CA PRO A 60 -16.13 -3.90 11.75
C PRO A 60 -15.96 -3.84 13.28
N GLU A 61 -15.86 -5.00 13.94
CA GLU A 61 -15.72 -5.12 15.39
C GLU A 61 -14.35 -4.67 15.90
N SER A 62 -13.34 -4.68 15.01
CA SER A 62 -11.97 -4.24 15.33
C SER A 62 -11.73 -2.74 15.11
N LEU A 63 -12.74 -2.02 14.62
CA LEU A 63 -12.66 -0.56 14.52
C LEU A 63 -12.64 0.10 15.90
N PRO A 64 -11.99 1.25 16.06
CA PRO A 64 -12.16 2.09 17.24
C PRO A 64 -13.64 2.47 17.41
N ASP A 65 -14.16 2.37 18.64
CA ASP A 65 -15.56 2.67 18.96
C ASP A 65 -16.56 2.06 17.94
N PRO A 66 -16.60 0.71 17.77
CA PRO A 66 -17.31 0.06 16.67
C PRO A 66 -18.83 0.32 16.70
N SER A 67 -19.37 0.68 17.85
CA SER A 67 -20.78 1.07 18.02
C SER A 67 -21.08 2.53 17.66
N SER A 68 -20.07 3.34 17.40
CA SER A 68 -20.25 4.75 17.04
C SER A 68 -20.92 4.93 15.67
N ILE A 69 -21.54 6.10 15.45
CA ILE A 69 -22.10 6.45 14.14
C ILE A 69 -20.99 6.46 13.09
N GLY A 70 -19.80 6.99 13.41
CA GLY A 70 -18.68 7.08 12.50
C GLY A 70 -18.21 5.72 12.01
N ALA A 71 -18.03 4.75 12.92
CA ALA A 71 -17.64 3.38 12.58
C ALA A 71 -18.68 2.71 11.66
N ARG A 72 -19.97 2.84 11.97
CA ARG A 72 -21.03 2.28 11.12
C ARG A 72 -21.06 2.89 9.73
N LEU A 73 -20.87 4.21 9.62
CA LEU A 73 -20.79 4.88 8.33
C LEU A 73 -19.54 4.46 7.54
N GLU A 74 -18.43 4.23 8.21
CA GLU A 74 -17.21 3.72 7.58
C GLU A 74 -17.47 2.34 6.98
N VAL A 75 -18.05 1.42 7.75
CA VAL A 75 -18.44 0.11 7.24
C VAL A 75 -19.42 0.24 6.07
N GLN A 76 -20.45 1.09 6.19
CA GLN A 76 -21.46 1.24 5.15
C GLN A 76 -20.89 1.74 3.81
N TYR A 77 -20.00 2.73 3.85
CA TYR A 77 -19.58 3.42 2.62
C TYR A 77 -18.22 2.98 2.10
N CYS A 78 -17.28 2.57 2.97
CA CYS A 78 -15.93 2.26 2.52
C CYS A 78 -15.77 0.86 1.95
N VAL A 79 -16.56 -0.13 2.42
CA VAL A 79 -16.44 -1.52 1.97
C VAL A 79 -17.06 -1.80 0.60
N GLN A 80 -17.70 -0.83 -0.01
CA GLN A 80 -18.38 -1.02 -1.30
C GLN A 80 -17.41 -1.34 -2.44
N CYS A 81 -16.13 -0.96 -2.33
CA CYS A 81 -15.16 -1.08 -3.40
C CYS A 81 -13.86 -1.78 -2.99
N HIS A 82 -13.52 -1.81 -1.72
CA HIS A 82 -12.28 -2.40 -1.22
C HIS A 82 -12.43 -2.84 0.24
N ALA A 83 -11.40 -3.48 0.80
CA ALA A 83 -11.39 -3.86 2.21
C ALA A 83 -11.51 -2.63 3.12
N LEU A 84 -12.07 -2.84 4.31
CA LEU A 84 -12.25 -1.79 5.32
C LEU A 84 -10.90 -1.14 5.66
N PRO A 85 -10.74 0.19 5.52
CA PRO A 85 -9.51 0.87 5.91
C PRO A 85 -9.43 0.99 7.44
N ALA A 86 -8.24 0.93 8.01
CA ALA A 86 -8.05 1.29 9.41
C ALA A 86 -7.96 2.82 9.54
N PRO A 87 -8.65 3.46 10.49
CA PRO A 87 -8.48 4.91 10.74
C PRO A 87 -7.02 5.32 10.95
N ALA A 88 -6.21 4.46 11.57
CA ALA A 88 -4.78 4.69 11.77
C ALA A 88 -3.91 4.47 10.50
N MET A 89 -4.48 4.24 9.31
CA MET A 89 -3.71 4.19 8.06
C MET A 89 -3.16 5.56 7.64
N HIS A 90 -3.82 6.63 8.05
CA HIS A 90 -3.43 8.00 7.72
C HIS A 90 -3.45 8.88 8.97
N SER A 91 -2.67 9.96 8.93
CA SER A 91 -2.73 10.98 9.96
C SER A 91 -4.01 11.83 9.85
N ALA A 92 -4.36 12.54 10.91
CA ALA A 92 -5.50 13.45 10.91
C ALA A 92 -5.39 14.54 9.82
N VAL A 93 -4.16 14.92 9.43
CA VAL A 93 -3.92 15.90 8.36
C VAL A 93 -4.09 15.29 6.97
N ASP A 94 -3.78 13.99 6.81
CA ASP A 94 -3.83 13.31 5.52
C ASP A 94 -5.27 12.87 5.17
N TRP A 95 -6.09 12.49 6.17
CA TRP A 95 -7.45 11.98 5.95
C TRP A 95 -8.33 12.86 5.08
N PRO A 96 -8.40 14.19 5.26
CA PRO A 96 -9.24 15.05 4.41
C PRO A 96 -8.89 14.95 2.93
N ILE A 97 -7.59 14.81 2.61
CA ILE A 97 -7.11 14.67 1.22
C ILE A 97 -7.51 13.31 0.66
N VAL A 98 -7.35 12.24 1.44
CA VAL A 98 -7.77 10.88 1.07
C VAL A 98 -9.27 10.84 0.82
N LEU A 99 -10.07 11.36 1.75
CA LEU A 99 -11.52 11.38 1.64
C LEU A 99 -12.01 12.17 0.43
N ARG A 100 -11.42 13.33 0.14
CA ARG A 100 -11.78 14.09 -1.05
C ARG A 100 -11.63 13.27 -2.33
N ARG A 101 -10.56 12.47 -2.44
CA ARG A 101 -10.36 11.58 -3.60
C ARG A 101 -11.39 10.44 -3.63
N MET A 102 -11.75 9.91 -2.46
CA MET A 102 -12.77 8.86 -2.37
C MET A 102 -14.15 9.40 -2.72
N TRP A 103 -14.52 10.60 -2.25
CA TRP A 103 -15.80 11.22 -2.60
C TRP A 103 -15.94 11.42 -4.10
N VAL A 104 -14.92 11.92 -4.77
CA VAL A 104 -14.94 12.08 -6.24
C VAL A 104 -15.20 10.73 -6.93
N ARG A 105 -14.52 9.66 -6.49
CA ARG A 105 -14.72 8.32 -7.07
C ARG A 105 -16.12 7.78 -6.81
N ILE A 106 -16.60 7.88 -5.58
CA ILE A 106 -17.93 7.42 -5.20
C ILE A 106 -19.01 8.18 -5.98
N ASP A 107 -18.89 9.51 -6.08
CA ASP A 107 -19.86 10.34 -6.80
C ASP A 107 -19.87 10.01 -8.30
N MET A 108 -18.71 9.71 -8.91
CA MET A 108 -18.65 9.24 -10.29
C MET A 108 -19.29 7.85 -10.50
N MET A 109 -19.18 6.96 -9.53
CA MET A 109 -19.68 5.59 -9.62
C MET A 109 -21.11 5.44 -9.14
N HIS A 110 -21.65 6.43 -8.46
CA HIS A 110 -22.98 6.38 -7.85
C HIS A 110 -24.12 6.13 -8.86
N GLY A 111 -24.07 6.80 -9.99
CA GLY A 111 -25.12 6.69 -11.00
C GLY A 111 -25.04 5.43 -11.86
N GLU A 112 -23.84 4.90 -12.11
CA GLU A 112 -23.62 3.82 -13.08
C GLU A 112 -23.56 2.44 -12.43
N LEU A 113 -22.98 2.34 -11.24
CA LEU A 113 -22.70 1.05 -10.58
C LEU A 113 -23.49 0.80 -9.31
N GLY A 114 -24.48 1.65 -8.99
CA GLY A 114 -25.30 1.50 -7.78
C GLY A 114 -24.54 1.72 -6.46
N VAL A 115 -23.34 2.30 -6.53
CA VAL A 115 -22.54 2.64 -5.35
C VAL A 115 -23.26 3.73 -4.55
N GLN A 116 -23.42 3.52 -3.25
CA GLN A 116 -24.06 4.51 -2.39
C GLN A 116 -23.12 5.67 -2.08
N SER A 117 -23.54 6.89 -2.40
CA SER A 117 -22.80 8.11 -2.06
C SER A 117 -23.29 8.65 -0.71
N PRO A 118 -22.38 8.91 0.26
CA PRO A 118 -22.75 9.46 1.55
C PRO A 118 -23.22 10.92 1.40
N PRO A 119 -24.37 11.30 2.00
CA PRO A 119 -24.82 12.68 2.05
C PRO A 119 -23.85 13.54 2.90
N ALA A 120 -23.91 14.87 2.73
CA ALA A 120 -23.00 15.79 3.39
C ALA A 120 -22.86 15.61 4.92
N PRO A 121 -23.96 15.38 5.69
CA PRO A 121 -23.82 15.09 7.12
C PRO A 121 -23.01 13.81 7.41
N ALA A 122 -23.21 12.75 6.62
CA ALA A 122 -22.47 11.50 6.78
C ALA A 122 -20.98 11.68 6.42
N ARG A 123 -20.66 12.45 5.37
CA ARG A 123 -19.27 12.80 5.03
C ARG A 123 -18.59 13.54 6.18
N LEU A 124 -19.27 14.47 6.82
CA LEU A 124 -18.76 15.20 7.97
C LEU A 124 -18.49 14.27 9.17
N GLN A 125 -19.43 13.39 9.49
CA GLN A 125 -19.28 12.42 10.58
C GLN A 125 -18.14 11.43 10.31
N LEU A 126 -18.03 10.92 9.09
CA LEU A 126 -16.90 10.09 8.65
C LEU A 126 -15.57 10.81 8.78
N THR A 127 -15.49 12.05 8.32
CA THR A 127 -14.26 12.85 8.44
C THR A 127 -13.85 13.02 9.91
N ARG A 128 -14.80 13.36 10.78
CA ARG A 128 -14.54 13.50 12.22
C ARG A 128 -14.09 12.20 12.84
N TYR A 129 -14.74 11.10 12.54
CA TYR A 129 -14.40 9.79 13.06
C TYR A 129 -12.98 9.38 12.63
N LEU A 130 -12.68 9.43 11.34
CA LEU A 130 -11.37 9.05 10.83
C LEU A 130 -10.25 9.95 11.32
N THR A 131 -10.49 11.25 11.49
CA THR A 131 -9.48 12.17 12.04
C THR A 131 -9.28 12.01 13.54
N SER A 132 -10.32 11.65 14.30
CA SER A 132 -10.19 11.43 15.76
C SER A 132 -9.49 10.14 16.11
N HIS A 133 -9.56 9.13 15.24
CA HIS A 133 -8.90 7.83 15.40
C HIS A 133 -7.70 7.65 14.45
N ALA A 134 -7.23 8.75 13.87
CA ALA A 134 -6.12 8.75 12.93
C ALA A 134 -4.81 8.33 13.58
N LEU A 135 -3.83 7.97 12.74
CA LEU A 135 -2.48 7.67 13.18
C LEU A 135 -1.91 8.84 14.00
N PRO A 136 -1.54 8.64 15.26
CA PRO A 136 -0.83 9.64 16.04
C PRO A 136 0.53 9.95 15.39
N VAL A 137 0.82 11.24 15.19
CA VAL A 137 2.08 11.67 14.58
C VAL A 137 3.06 12.16 15.63
N GLY A 138 4.32 11.78 15.48
CA GLY A 138 5.39 12.23 16.35
C GLY A 138 5.80 13.67 16.04
N SER A 139 5.71 14.56 17.03
CA SER A 139 6.17 15.95 16.91
C SER A 139 7.66 16.11 17.23
N ARG A 140 8.22 15.23 18.04
CA ARG A 140 9.64 15.17 18.41
C ARG A 140 10.12 13.73 18.46
N LEU A 141 11.08 13.42 17.61
CA LEU A 141 11.79 12.15 17.67
C LEU A 141 13.06 12.34 18.50
N PRO A 142 13.45 11.37 19.36
CA PRO A 142 14.78 11.36 19.96
C PRO A 142 15.84 11.42 18.87
N ALA A 143 16.85 12.28 19.03
CA ALA A 143 17.88 12.50 18.02
C ALA A 143 18.80 11.27 17.86
N GLY A 144 19.38 11.11 16.67
CA GLY A 144 20.41 10.11 16.38
C GLY A 144 20.19 9.40 15.02
N PRO A 145 21.20 8.66 14.53
CA PRO A 145 21.13 8.01 13.22
C PRO A 145 19.95 7.08 13.03
N ALA A 146 19.56 6.34 14.07
CA ALA A 146 18.40 5.45 14.01
C ALA A 146 17.07 6.22 13.93
N ALA A 147 16.98 7.40 14.56
CA ALA A 147 15.83 8.30 14.44
C ALA A 147 15.73 8.89 13.03
N GLU A 148 16.86 9.26 12.45
CA GLU A 148 16.92 9.76 11.06
C GLU A 148 16.53 8.69 10.08
N LEU A 149 17.01 7.45 10.25
CA LEU A 149 16.62 6.30 9.44
C LEU A 149 15.12 6.02 9.55
N PHE A 150 14.58 6.01 10.77
CA PHE A 150 13.14 5.85 11.00
C PHE A 150 12.35 6.95 10.30
N ALA A 151 12.74 8.21 10.50
CA ALA A 151 12.10 9.35 9.87
C ALA A 151 12.15 9.26 8.35
N ALA A 152 13.30 9.02 7.76
CA ALA A 152 13.50 8.91 6.31
C ALA A 152 12.70 7.74 5.71
N THR A 153 12.55 6.64 6.44
CA THR A 153 11.84 5.46 5.99
C THR A 153 10.32 5.63 6.12
N CYS A 154 9.84 6.02 7.30
CA CYS A 154 8.42 6.01 7.63
C CYS A 154 7.65 7.26 7.13
N SER A 155 8.33 8.38 6.85
CA SER A 155 7.69 9.58 6.29
C SER A 155 7.45 9.53 4.78
N ARG A 156 7.79 8.44 4.12
CA ARG A 156 7.74 8.33 2.65
C ARG A 156 6.33 8.33 2.09
N CYS A 157 5.36 7.86 2.85
CA CYS A 157 3.98 7.68 2.40
C CYS A 157 2.96 8.48 3.23
N HIS A 158 3.21 8.68 4.50
CA HIS A 158 2.34 9.40 5.43
C HIS A 158 3.19 10.17 6.47
N ALA A 159 2.56 10.94 7.34
CA ALA A 159 3.26 11.61 8.43
C ALA A 159 3.98 10.59 9.34
N ILE A 160 5.09 10.99 9.96
CA ILE A 160 5.87 10.11 10.82
C ILE A 160 5.02 9.70 12.03
N PRO A 161 4.83 8.40 12.27
CA PRO A 161 4.08 7.94 13.43
C PRO A 161 4.80 8.29 14.73
N ASP A 162 4.04 8.57 15.80
CA ASP A 162 4.62 8.70 17.13
C ASP A 162 5.11 7.29 17.58
N PRO A 163 6.38 7.13 17.96
CA PRO A 163 6.86 5.86 18.51
C PRO A 163 6.06 5.34 19.70
N ARG A 164 5.36 6.22 20.41
CA ARG A 164 4.51 5.84 21.56
C ARG A 164 3.08 5.44 21.17
N ALA A 165 2.74 5.50 19.87
CA ALA A 165 1.42 5.10 19.36
C ALA A 165 1.12 3.60 19.58
N HIS A 166 2.16 2.80 19.74
CA HIS A 166 2.08 1.37 19.98
C HIS A 166 2.97 0.96 21.17
N ALA A 167 2.62 -0.14 21.84
CA ALA A 167 3.52 -0.75 22.79
C ALA A 167 4.76 -1.32 22.09
N ALA A 168 5.88 -1.40 22.80
CA ALA A 168 7.14 -1.90 22.24
C ALA A 168 6.99 -3.28 21.56
N ALA A 169 6.19 -4.16 22.16
CA ALA A 169 5.93 -5.50 21.64
C ALA A 169 5.13 -5.55 20.34
N ASP A 170 4.39 -4.49 20.01
CA ASP A 170 3.53 -4.44 18.80
C ASP A 170 4.30 -3.96 17.56
N TRP A 171 5.39 -3.21 17.76
CA TRP A 171 6.14 -2.59 16.67
C TRP A 171 6.66 -3.58 15.61
N PRO A 172 7.13 -4.79 15.94
CA PRO A 172 7.54 -5.75 14.92
C PRO A 172 6.43 -6.07 13.92
N GLY A 173 5.20 -6.27 14.42
CA GLY A 173 4.03 -6.49 13.57
C GLY A 173 3.65 -5.27 12.72
N VAL A 174 3.78 -4.06 13.27
CA VAL A 174 3.54 -2.81 12.54
C VAL A 174 4.55 -2.62 11.42
N VAL A 175 5.85 -2.79 11.70
CA VAL A 175 6.92 -2.67 10.71
C VAL A 175 6.73 -3.68 9.57
N LEU A 176 6.45 -4.94 9.89
CA LEU A 176 6.20 -5.97 8.89
C LEU A 176 5.02 -5.60 7.98
N ARG A 177 3.92 -5.10 8.52
CA ARG A 177 2.77 -4.64 7.71
C ARG A 177 3.15 -3.47 6.79
N MET A 178 3.97 -2.53 7.29
CA MET A 178 4.43 -1.39 6.48
C MET A 178 5.35 -1.85 5.35
N GLU A 179 6.26 -2.79 5.58
CA GLU A 179 7.10 -3.40 4.55
C GLU A 179 6.25 -4.10 3.48
N GLN A 180 5.23 -4.85 3.87
CA GLN A 180 4.28 -5.46 2.94
C GLN A 180 3.53 -4.41 2.10
N ASN A 181 3.13 -3.29 2.71
CA ASN A 181 2.51 -2.18 1.99
C ASN A 181 3.51 -1.51 1.03
N MET A 182 4.77 -1.33 1.41
CA MET A 182 5.82 -0.84 0.53
C MET A 182 5.99 -1.71 -0.71
N VAL A 183 5.99 -3.04 -0.56
CA VAL A 183 6.02 -3.99 -1.69
C VAL A 183 4.82 -3.76 -2.61
N ARG A 184 3.60 -3.71 -2.06
CA ARG A 184 2.37 -3.47 -2.85
C ARG A 184 2.41 -2.14 -3.61
N MET A 185 2.97 -1.11 -2.99
CA MET A 185 3.09 0.23 -3.56
C MET A 185 4.30 0.38 -4.48
N ARG A 186 5.09 -0.69 -4.66
CA ARG A 186 6.34 -0.68 -5.43
C ARG A 186 7.32 0.40 -4.96
N VAL A 187 7.38 0.60 -3.65
CA VAL A 187 8.33 1.48 -2.97
C VAL A 187 9.44 0.60 -2.39
N SER A 188 10.68 1.08 -2.41
CA SER A 188 11.81 0.31 -1.88
C SER A 188 11.62 -0.02 -0.39
N VAL A 189 11.79 -1.29 -0.05
CA VAL A 189 11.70 -1.78 1.33
C VAL A 189 13.06 -1.59 2.01
N PRO A 190 13.13 -1.26 3.30
CA PRO A 190 14.38 -1.23 4.04
C PRO A 190 15.12 -2.58 3.97
N SER A 191 16.44 -2.56 4.04
CA SER A 191 17.21 -3.80 4.21
C SER A 191 16.88 -4.43 5.57
N ARG A 192 17.21 -5.71 5.73
CA ARG A 192 17.02 -6.41 7.02
C ARG A 192 17.72 -5.69 8.17
N GLU A 193 18.93 -5.18 7.94
CA GLU A 193 19.71 -4.43 8.91
C GLU A 193 19.02 -3.10 9.27
N GLN A 194 18.53 -2.37 8.27
CA GLN A 194 17.80 -1.13 8.47
C GLN A 194 16.49 -1.36 9.25
N SER A 195 15.76 -2.43 8.95
CA SER A 195 14.55 -2.80 9.69
C SER A 195 14.86 -3.14 11.14
N GLN A 196 15.97 -3.83 11.41
CA GLN A 196 16.42 -4.12 12.78
C GLN A 196 16.79 -2.84 13.53
N GLN A 197 17.49 -1.90 12.91
CA GLN A 197 17.83 -0.60 13.50
C GLN A 197 16.55 0.22 13.81
N ILE A 198 15.58 0.23 12.90
CA ILE A 198 14.29 0.89 13.11
C ILE A 198 13.55 0.24 14.29
N MET A 199 13.47 -1.09 14.35
CA MET A 199 12.81 -1.78 15.46
C MET A 199 13.48 -1.52 16.81
N ALA A 200 14.81 -1.54 16.88
CA ALA A 200 15.54 -1.22 18.10
C ALA A 200 15.29 0.23 18.56
N TYR A 201 15.24 1.17 17.62
CA TYR A 201 14.88 2.56 17.90
C TYR A 201 13.45 2.67 18.46
N LEU A 202 12.49 2.04 17.83
CA LEU A 202 11.08 2.07 18.23
C LEU A 202 10.86 1.43 19.59
N ASP A 203 11.53 0.32 19.90
CA ASP A 203 11.51 -0.30 21.24
C ASP A 203 11.99 0.67 22.31
N GLY A 204 13.11 1.34 22.08
CA GLY A 204 13.65 2.32 23.03
C GLY A 204 12.81 3.59 23.13
N ALA A 205 12.26 4.09 22.03
CA ALA A 205 11.50 5.33 21.98
C ALA A 205 10.07 5.17 22.55
N SER A 206 9.42 4.02 22.34
CA SER A 206 8.09 3.73 22.87
C SER A 206 8.06 3.60 24.40
N ARG A 207 9.16 3.22 25.03
CA ARG A 207 9.29 3.09 26.50
C ARG A 207 9.56 4.42 27.22
N ARG A 208 9.98 5.46 26.51
CA ARG A 208 10.27 6.78 27.09
C ARG A 208 8.98 7.58 27.22
N ARG A 209 8.52 7.75 28.44
CA ARG A 209 7.39 8.62 28.80
C ARG A 209 7.88 10.01 29.17
#